data_fd3b5b819ccc2c3b361409122861d3eb
#
_entry.id   fd3b5b819ccc2c3b361409122861d3eb
#
_cell.length_a   1.000
_cell.length_b   1.000
_cell.length_c   1.000
_cell.angle_alpha   90.00
_cell.angle_beta   90.00
_cell.angle_gamma   90.00
#
_symmetry.space_group_name_H-M   'P 1'
#
loop_
_entity.id
_entity.type
_entity.pdbx_description
1 polymer ?
#
loop_
_entity_poly.entity_id
_entity_poly.type
_entity_poly.pdbx_seq_one_letter_code
_entity_poly.pdbx_strand_id
1 'polypeptide(L)'
;MQFFIGIDLGTSAVKLLLVDGAGKICATVSRDYPLMFPHPGWSEQNPEDWWAAVQDGLKELTAGIDVNDVAGIGCGGQMHGLVILDENDNVIRPAILWNDGRTYKEVEYLNGTIGKQKLSALTANIAFAGFTAPKLLWVQKNEPENFKRIAKIMLPKDFINYKLTGVHACDYSDASGMLLLDVEHKCWSKEMLSICGVSESQMPKLFESYEVIGNVTADIGLPKTAKVVGGAGDNAAAAVGTGTVGDGACNISLGTSGTVFISSEKFGVDSTNGLHAFAHADGRFHLMGCMLSAASCNKWLCDEILKTKDYPAEQKDITDEKLGANRVYFLPYLMGERSPINDTNARATFMGMTMDSTRSDMVQAVLEGVAFAIRDSFEVAKSLGIHIERSKICGGGAKSPLWRKIFANVLNLPLDIPQTEEGPGYGGAMLAMVGCGLFDSVKACADALVTVRETVQLDPEIAARYEKRYQYFKQIYPTLKGLFAQLQEQ
;
A
#
# COMPACT_ATOMS: atom_id res chain seq x y z
N MET A 1 -14.07 3.51 30.62
CA MET A 1 -13.78 2.63 29.44
C MET A 1 -12.69 3.34 28.66
N GLN A 2 -11.68 2.64 28.15
CA GLN A 2 -10.65 3.30 27.33
C GLN A 2 -11.04 3.24 25.86
N PHE A 3 -10.87 4.36 25.15
CA PHE A 3 -11.04 4.45 23.73
C PHE A 3 -9.74 4.81 23.01
N PHE A 4 -9.61 4.36 21.79
CA PHE A 4 -8.50 4.63 20.89
C PHE A 4 -9.05 5.16 19.56
N ILE A 5 -8.41 6.19 19.03
CA ILE A 5 -8.81 6.78 17.75
C ILE A 5 -7.84 6.33 16.67
N GLY A 6 -8.39 5.73 15.64
CA GLY A 6 -7.66 5.45 14.40
C GLY A 6 -8.02 6.48 13.34
N ILE A 7 -7.02 7.08 12.72
CA ILE A 7 -7.18 8.01 11.61
C ILE A 7 -6.65 7.35 10.36
N ASP A 8 -7.47 7.30 9.31
CA ASP A 8 -7.07 6.88 7.96
C ASP A 8 -7.10 8.10 7.04
N LEU A 9 -5.95 8.69 6.79
CA LEU A 9 -5.78 9.85 5.93
C LEU A 9 -5.63 9.40 4.46
N GLY A 10 -6.74 9.13 3.80
CA GLY A 10 -6.76 8.70 2.40
C GLY A 10 -6.57 9.84 1.41
N THR A 11 -6.61 9.53 0.10
CA THR A 11 -6.44 10.55 -0.96
C THR A 11 -7.67 11.44 -1.13
N SER A 12 -8.88 10.90 -0.98
CA SER A 12 -10.12 11.65 -1.22
C SER A 12 -10.83 12.09 0.06
N ALA A 13 -10.55 11.41 1.16
CA ALA A 13 -11.23 11.63 2.44
C ALA A 13 -10.37 11.13 3.59
N VAL A 14 -10.59 11.69 4.79
CA VAL A 14 -10.15 11.07 6.04
C VAL A 14 -11.29 10.24 6.62
N LYS A 15 -10.97 9.04 7.10
CA LYS A 15 -11.86 8.20 7.90
C LYS A 15 -11.31 8.11 9.33
N LEU A 16 -12.17 8.34 10.30
CA LEU A 16 -11.84 8.28 11.72
C LEU A 16 -12.66 7.18 12.38
N LEU A 17 -12.01 6.35 13.18
CA LEU A 17 -12.63 5.27 13.92
C LEU A 17 -12.44 5.47 15.41
N LEU A 18 -13.50 5.28 16.19
CA LEU A 18 -13.46 5.16 17.63
C LEU A 18 -13.51 3.68 18.00
N VAL A 19 -12.47 3.17 18.63
CA VAL A 19 -12.31 1.76 18.97
C VAL A 19 -12.17 1.62 20.48
N ASP A 20 -12.91 0.70 21.09
CA ASP A 20 -12.74 0.42 22.53
C ASP A 20 -11.56 -0.52 22.80
N GLY A 21 -11.20 -0.68 24.07
CA GLY A 21 -10.07 -1.52 24.49
C GLY A 21 -10.23 -3.01 24.16
N ALA A 22 -11.43 -3.46 23.77
CA ALA A 22 -11.69 -4.82 23.30
C ALA A 22 -11.62 -4.95 21.77
N GLY A 23 -11.27 -3.87 21.05
CA GLY A 23 -11.13 -3.85 19.59
C GLY A 23 -12.45 -3.64 18.84
N LYS A 24 -13.55 -3.34 19.53
CA LYS A 24 -14.82 -3.06 18.88
C LYS A 24 -14.83 -1.63 18.32
N ILE A 25 -15.17 -1.49 17.05
CA ILE A 25 -15.43 -0.19 16.42
C ILE A 25 -16.77 0.33 16.94
N CYS A 26 -16.72 1.42 17.70
CA CYS A 26 -17.88 2.04 18.35
C CYS A 26 -18.52 3.13 17.47
N ALA A 27 -17.70 3.85 16.71
CA ALA A 27 -18.15 4.87 15.76
C ALA A 27 -17.17 5.01 14.59
N THR A 28 -17.69 5.50 13.47
CA THR A 28 -16.91 5.81 12.27
C THR A 28 -17.41 7.11 11.69
N VAL A 29 -16.50 8.02 11.36
CA VAL A 29 -16.80 9.30 10.70
C VAL A 29 -15.90 9.46 9.49
N SER A 30 -16.44 10.01 8.40
CA SER A 30 -15.66 10.33 7.19
C SER A 30 -15.84 11.78 6.80
N ARG A 31 -14.76 12.41 6.29
CA ARG A 31 -14.77 13.78 5.77
C ARG A 31 -13.98 13.84 4.49
N ASP A 32 -14.63 14.35 3.44
CA ASP A 32 -13.99 14.57 2.15
C ASP A 32 -13.19 15.88 2.18
N TYR A 33 -12.21 15.98 1.30
CA TYR A 33 -11.46 17.21 1.05
C TYR A 33 -11.09 17.33 -0.45
N PRO A 34 -10.81 18.57 -0.92
CA PRO A 34 -10.52 18.81 -2.32
C PRO A 34 -9.26 18.08 -2.81
N LEU A 35 -9.29 17.62 -4.05
CA LEU A 35 -8.15 17.15 -4.80
C LEU A 35 -7.95 18.09 -6.00
N MET A 36 -6.75 18.64 -6.15
CA MET A 36 -6.43 19.62 -7.18
C MET A 36 -5.61 19.00 -8.30
N PHE A 37 -5.95 19.33 -9.54
CA PHE A 37 -5.24 18.93 -10.74
C PHE A 37 -4.80 20.17 -11.54
N PRO A 38 -3.77 20.92 -11.07
CA PRO A 38 -3.39 22.21 -11.66
C PRO A 38 -2.88 22.09 -13.11
N HIS A 39 -2.36 20.92 -13.48
CA HIS A 39 -1.95 20.58 -14.84
C HIS A 39 -2.28 19.10 -15.14
N PRO A 40 -2.35 18.70 -16.41
CA PRO A 40 -2.51 17.28 -16.77
C PRO A 40 -1.43 16.40 -16.12
N GLY A 41 -1.86 15.35 -15.42
CA GLY A 41 -0.97 14.43 -14.71
C GLY A 41 -0.41 14.95 -13.38
N TRP A 42 -0.77 16.16 -12.93
CA TRP A 42 -0.42 16.67 -11.60
C TRP A 42 -1.54 16.39 -10.61
N SER A 43 -1.17 16.15 -9.35
CA SER A 43 -2.11 15.90 -8.26
C SER A 43 -1.60 16.54 -6.98
N GLU A 44 -2.37 17.47 -6.43
CA GLU A 44 -2.00 18.24 -5.25
C GLU A 44 -3.13 18.35 -4.25
N GLN A 45 -2.78 18.54 -2.98
CA GLN A 45 -3.73 18.87 -1.91
C GLN A 45 -3.14 19.89 -0.95
N ASN A 46 -4.00 20.73 -0.36
CA ASN A 46 -3.60 21.61 0.72
C ASN A 46 -3.59 20.83 2.05
N PRO A 47 -2.45 20.71 2.76
CA PRO A 47 -2.39 20.03 4.05
C PRO A 47 -3.34 20.56 5.12
N GLU A 48 -3.66 21.86 5.08
CA GLU A 48 -4.60 22.46 6.03
C GLU A 48 -6.04 21.97 5.82
N ASP A 49 -6.41 21.56 4.61
CA ASP A 49 -7.73 20.94 4.36
C ASP A 49 -7.84 19.57 5.05
N TRP A 50 -6.76 18.78 5.08
CA TRP A 50 -6.70 17.54 5.84
C TRP A 50 -6.90 17.79 7.34
N TRP A 51 -6.19 18.80 7.87
CA TRP A 51 -6.28 19.15 9.28
C TRP A 51 -7.68 19.63 9.67
N ALA A 52 -8.31 20.48 8.85
CA ALA A 52 -9.68 20.92 9.06
C ALA A 52 -10.67 19.74 9.07
N ALA A 53 -10.52 18.80 8.13
CA ALA A 53 -11.36 17.59 8.06
C ALA A 53 -11.16 16.67 9.28
N VAL A 54 -9.93 16.53 9.75
CA VAL A 54 -9.61 15.76 10.98
C VAL A 54 -10.26 16.41 12.20
N GLN A 55 -10.14 17.74 12.37
CA GLN A 55 -10.74 18.46 13.50
C GLN A 55 -12.27 18.33 13.53
N ASP A 56 -12.92 18.52 12.37
CA ASP A 56 -14.37 18.39 12.28
C ASP A 56 -14.83 16.94 12.52
N GLY A 57 -14.13 15.98 11.96
CA GLY A 57 -14.40 14.56 12.17
C GLY A 57 -14.22 14.12 13.62
N LEU A 58 -13.14 14.57 14.30
CA LEU A 58 -12.91 14.26 15.71
C LEU A 58 -14.02 14.80 16.61
N LYS A 59 -14.51 16.01 16.36
CA LYS A 59 -15.61 16.61 17.10
C LYS A 59 -16.88 15.77 17.02
N GLU A 60 -17.24 15.26 15.85
CA GLU A 60 -18.38 14.36 15.69
C GLU A 60 -18.13 12.99 16.33
N LEU A 61 -16.95 12.41 16.07
CA LEU A 61 -16.59 11.07 16.54
C LEU A 61 -16.68 10.93 18.06
N THR A 62 -16.35 12.00 18.78
CA THR A 62 -16.28 12.00 20.27
C THR A 62 -17.52 12.59 20.94
N ALA A 63 -18.53 13.04 20.18
CA ALA A 63 -19.72 13.72 20.75
C ALA A 63 -20.54 12.86 21.72
N GLY A 64 -20.44 11.53 21.63
CA GLY A 64 -21.22 10.59 22.45
C GLY A 64 -20.49 9.94 23.60
N ILE A 65 -19.23 10.35 23.90
CA ILE A 65 -18.38 9.74 24.93
C ILE A 65 -17.82 10.79 25.89
N ASP A 66 -17.32 10.35 27.05
CA ASP A 66 -16.43 11.18 27.86
C ASP A 66 -15.05 11.22 27.16
N VAL A 67 -14.65 12.38 26.66
CA VAL A 67 -13.37 12.57 25.95
C VAL A 67 -12.16 12.20 26.81
N ASN A 68 -12.28 12.25 28.15
CA ASN A 68 -11.22 11.85 29.07
C ASN A 68 -10.94 10.33 29.01
N ASP A 69 -11.85 9.55 28.46
CA ASP A 69 -11.66 8.11 28.21
C ASP A 69 -10.79 7.84 26.94
N VAL A 70 -10.48 8.84 26.12
CA VAL A 70 -9.60 8.69 24.95
C VAL A 70 -8.14 8.57 25.42
N ALA A 71 -7.58 7.38 25.31
CA ALA A 71 -6.23 7.07 25.76
C ALA A 71 -5.16 7.34 24.69
N GLY A 72 -5.46 7.10 23.42
CA GLY A 72 -4.48 7.22 22.37
C GLY A 72 -5.04 7.40 20.95
N ILE A 73 -4.17 7.91 20.07
CA ILE A 73 -4.46 8.20 18.67
C ILE A 73 -3.34 7.62 17.82
N GLY A 74 -3.70 6.91 16.74
CA GLY A 74 -2.76 6.46 15.71
C GLY A 74 -3.27 6.80 14.33
N CYS A 75 -2.38 7.35 13.50
CA CYS A 75 -2.70 7.78 12.13
C CYS A 75 -2.10 6.82 11.11
N GLY A 76 -2.92 6.24 10.24
CA GLY A 76 -2.52 5.68 8.96
C GLY A 76 -2.71 6.75 7.87
N GLY A 77 -1.86 6.80 6.87
CA GLY A 77 -2.03 7.83 5.85
C GLY A 77 -1.44 7.50 4.49
N GLN A 78 -1.98 8.17 3.46
CA GLN A 78 -1.46 8.08 2.10
C GLN A 78 0.03 8.38 2.08
N MET A 79 0.81 7.49 1.48
CA MET A 79 2.27 7.53 1.48
C MET A 79 2.82 8.55 0.47
N HIS A 80 4.11 8.84 0.59
CA HIS A 80 4.94 9.51 -0.42
C HIS A 80 4.66 10.99 -0.67
N GLY A 81 3.55 11.56 -0.20
CA GLY A 81 3.18 12.96 -0.41
C GLY A 81 4.24 13.89 0.17
N LEU A 82 4.66 14.91 -0.58
CA LEU A 82 5.65 15.87 -0.12
C LEU A 82 4.95 17.06 0.54
N VAL A 83 5.05 17.18 1.87
CA VAL A 83 4.67 18.36 2.66
C VAL A 83 5.92 19.08 3.11
N ILE A 84 6.00 20.39 2.84
CA ILE A 84 7.15 21.21 3.22
C ILE A 84 6.69 22.48 3.97
N LEU A 85 7.34 22.72 5.11
CA LEU A 85 7.06 23.86 5.98
C LEU A 85 8.26 24.80 6.04
N ASP A 86 7.99 26.10 6.24
CA ASP A 86 9.00 27.11 6.53
C ASP A 86 9.38 27.14 8.03
N GLU A 87 10.27 28.03 8.41
CA GLU A 87 10.74 28.20 9.79
C GLU A 87 9.64 28.62 10.79
N ASN A 88 8.53 29.17 10.28
CA ASN A 88 7.37 29.60 11.06
C ASN A 88 6.24 28.56 11.02
N ASP A 89 6.53 27.34 10.55
CA ASP A 89 5.57 26.23 10.39
C ASP A 89 4.44 26.48 9.38
N ASN A 90 4.61 27.43 8.48
CA ASN A 90 3.64 27.64 7.40
C ASN A 90 3.89 26.63 6.27
N VAL A 91 2.82 26.10 5.71
CA VAL A 91 2.87 25.28 4.50
C VAL A 91 3.36 26.16 3.33
N ILE A 92 4.50 25.78 2.73
CA ILE A 92 5.14 26.55 1.65
C ILE A 92 4.34 26.47 0.35
N ARG A 93 3.77 25.30 0.09
CA ARG A 93 2.97 25.01 -1.11
C ARG A 93 2.05 23.81 -0.87
N PRO A 94 1.00 23.60 -1.73
CA PRO A 94 0.23 22.38 -1.70
C PRO A 94 1.11 21.11 -1.83
N ALA A 95 0.77 20.07 -1.11
CA ALA A 95 1.50 18.80 -1.14
C ALA A 95 1.41 18.15 -2.53
N ILE A 96 2.54 17.68 -3.06
CA ILE A 96 2.59 16.89 -4.29
C ILE A 96 2.31 15.43 -3.90
N LEU A 97 1.24 14.83 -4.43
CA LEU A 97 0.75 13.53 -3.99
C LEU A 97 1.46 12.34 -4.67
N TRP A 98 1.16 11.14 -4.17
CA TRP A 98 1.74 9.89 -4.64
C TRP A 98 1.39 9.54 -6.10
N ASN A 99 0.23 9.99 -6.58
CA ASN A 99 -0.29 9.76 -7.94
C ASN A 99 0.07 10.89 -8.92
N ASP A 100 0.98 11.80 -8.53
CA ASP A 100 1.48 12.88 -9.38
C ASP A 100 2.60 12.38 -10.31
N GLY A 101 2.49 12.69 -11.59
CA GLY A 101 3.42 12.23 -12.63
C GLY A 101 4.48 13.25 -13.06
N ARG A 102 4.53 14.47 -12.47
CA ARG A 102 5.41 15.58 -12.94
C ARG A 102 6.90 15.28 -12.87
N THR A 103 7.32 14.35 -12.02
CA THR A 103 8.72 14.10 -11.67
C THR A 103 9.43 13.08 -12.58
N TYR A 104 8.93 12.82 -13.79
CA TYR A 104 9.48 11.79 -14.68
C TYR A 104 10.96 12.04 -15.02
N LYS A 105 11.40 13.30 -15.19
CA LYS A 105 12.81 13.65 -15.44
C LYS A 105 13.71 13.40 -14.26
N GLU A 106 13.22 13.66 -13.07
CA GLU A 106 13.92 13.41 -11.81
C GLU A 106 14.06 11.89 -11.57
N VAL A 107 13.04 11.11 -11.93
CA VAL A 107 13.10 9.63 -11.92
C VAL A 107 14.14 9.12 -12.92
N GLU A 108 14.18 9.65 -14.14
CA GLU A 108 15.21 9.32 -15.13
C GLU A 108 16.60 9.65 -14.63
N TYR A 109 16.80 10.82 -14.02
CA TYR A 109 18.08 11.20 -13.40
C TYR A 109 18.48 10.23 -12.29
N LEU A 110 17.59 9.93 -11.37
CA LEU A 110 17.86 9.03 -10.25
C LEU A 110 18.18 7.60 -10.73
N ASN A 111 17.34 7.03 -11.59
CA ASN A 111 17.51 5.65 -12.06
C ASN A 111 18.63 5.50 -13.09
N GLY A 112 18.88 6.52 -13.91
CA GLY A 112 19.87 6.49 -14.98
C GLY A 112 21.23 7.02 -14.56
N THR A 113 21.29 8.27 -14.06
CA THR A 113 22.57 8.94 -13.73
C THR A 113 23.12 8.48 -12.38
N ILE A 114 22.30 8.50 -11.32
CA ILE A 114 22.70 7.95 -10.01
C ILE A 114 22.82 6.43 -10.09
N GLY A 115 21.85 5.78 -10.73
CA GLY A 115 21.82 4.36 -11.03
C GLY A 115 20.98 3.54 -10.04
N LYS A 116 20.15 2.64 -10.60
CA LYS A 116 19.24 1.78 -9.81
C LYS A 116 19.95 0.97 -8.73
N GLN A 117 21.13 0.39 -9.05
CA GLN A 117 21.90 -0.40 -8.07
C GLN A 117 22.33 0.45 -6.87
N LYS A 118 22.80 1.68 -7.12
CA LYS A 118 23.20 2.59 -6.06
C LYS A 118 22.01 3.04 -5.21
N LEU A 119 20.89 3.39 -5.83
CA LEU A 119 19.64 3.73 -5.11
C LEU A 119 19.19 2.57 -4.23
N SER A 120 19.17 1.35 -4.79
CA SER A 120 18.82 0.13 -4.06
C SER A 120 19.73 -0.13 -2.86
N ALA A 121 21.04 0.07 -3.02
CA ALA A 121 22.00 -0.06 -1.92
C ALA A 121 21.81 1.00 -0.83
N LEU A 122 21.33 2.22 -1.17
CA LEU A 122 21.14 3.33 -0.25
C LEU A 122 19.78 3.31 0.45
N THR A 123 18.75 2.71 -0.17
CA THR A 123 17.35 2.86 0.27
C THR A 123 16.50 1.60 0.11
N ALA A 124 17.10 0.49 -0.33
CA ALA A 124 16.40 -0.76 -0.68
C ALA A 124 15.43 -0.66 -1.87
N ASN A 125 15.33 0.50 -2.52
CA ASN A 125 14.37 0.75 -3.59
C ASN A 125 14.99 1.50 -4.77
N ILE A 126 14.27 1.54 -5.89
CA ILE A 126 14.57 2.38 -7.05
C ILE A 126 13.58 3.56 -7.11
N ALA A 127 13.86 4.57 -7.92
CA ALA A 127 12.99 5.74 -8.00
C ALA A 127 11.72 5.48 -8.80
N PHE A 128 10.60 5.99 -8.28
CA PHE A 128 9.30 6.07 -8.93
C PHE A 128 8.74 7.49 -8.79
N ALA A 129 7.93 7.95 -9.74
CA ALA A 129 7.36 9.30 -9.73
C ALA A 129 6.54 9.59 -8.46
N GLY A 130 5.89 8.57 -7.91
CA GLY A 130 5.12 8.67 -6.67
C GLY A 130 5.96 8.94 -5.42
N PHE A 131 7.26 8.62 -5.38
CA PHE A 131 8.10 8.75 -4.19
C PHE A 131 8.49 10.20 -3.88
N THR A 132 8.92 10.47 -2.64
CA THR A 132 9.17 11.83 -2.13
C THR A 132 10.45 12.45 -2.69
N ALA A 133 11.54 11.69 -2.80
CA ALA A 133 12.83 12.21 -3.28
C ALA A 133 12.76 12.85 -4.68
N PRO A 134 12.11 12.25 -5.70
CA PRO A 134 11.92 12.92 -6.99
C PRO A 134 11.17 14.24 -6.89
N LYS A 135 10.23 14.38 -5.95
CA LYS A 135 9.46 15.60 -5.74
C LYS A 135 10.33 16.73 -5.13
N LEU A 136 11.22 16.38 -4.20
CA LEU A 136 12.20 17.34 -3.67
C LEU A 136 13.12 17.87 -4.77
N LEU A 137 13.65 17.00 -5.62
CA LEU A 137 14.46 17.41 -6.78
C LEU A 137 13.68 18.28 -7.76
N TRP A 138 12.40 17.97 -7.98
CA TRP A 138 11.53 18.76 -8.83
C TRP A 138 11.31 20.18 -8.24
N VAL A 139 11.03 20.28 -6.94
CA VAL A 139 10.87 21.59 -6.26
C VAL A 139 12.17 22.37 -6.30
N GLN A 140 13.31 21.73 -6.04
CA GLN A 140 14.64 22.38 -6.12
C GLN A 140 14.85 23.02 -7.48
N LYS A 141 14.50 22.32 -8.56
CA LYS A 141 14.74 22.76 -9.94
C LYS A 141 13.72 23.79 -10.43
N ASN A 142 12.44 23.59 -10.13
CA ASN A 142 11.34 24.35 -10.72
C ASN A 142 10.80 25.45 -9.79
N GLU A 143 11.01 25.33 -8.49
CA GLU A 143 10.56 26.27 -7.46
C GLU A 143 11.70 26.60 -6.48
N PRO A 144 12.88 27.11 -6.95
CA PRO A 144 14.07 27.28 -6.12
C PRO A 144 13.85 28.21 -4.92
N GLU A 145 12.98 29.20 -5.03
CA GLU A 145 12.67 30.10 -3.90
C GLU A 145 11.84 29.39 -2.81
N ASN A 146 10.94 28.50 -3.19
CA ASN A 146 10.24 27.63 -2.24
C ASN A 146 11.22 26.65 -1.58
N PHE A 147 12.12 26.04 -2.39
CA PHE A 147 13.10 25.08 -1.89
C PHE A 147 14.02 25.70 -0.81
N LYS A 148 14.49 26.94 -0.99
CA LYS A 148 15.31 27.66 0.00
C LYS A 148 14.63 27.90 1.34
N ARG A 149 13.31 27.93 1.37
CA ARG A 149 12.50 28.17 2.57
C ARG A 149 12.23 26.93 3.39
N ILE A 150 12.55 25.73 2.86
CA ILE A 150 12.23 24.46 3.53
C ILE A 150 12.97 24.38 4.87
N ALA A 151 12.23 24.40 5.96
CA ALA A 151 12.73 24.11 7.30
C ALA A 151 12.36 22.71 7.78
N LYS A 152 11.19 22.21 7.36
CA LYS A 152 10.71 20.85 7.71
C LYS A 152 10.15 20.14 6.49
N ILE A 153 10.50 18.88 6.35
CA ILE A 153 9.97 17.93 5.35
C ILE A 153 9.12 16.90 6.08
N MET A 154 7.93 16.63 5.57
CA MET A 154 6.96 15.71 6.18
C MET A 154 6.23 14.90 5.12
N LEU A 155 5.65 13.79 5.55
CA LEU A 155 4.62 13.04 4.83
C LEU A 155 3.22 13.50 5.26
N PRO A 156 2.14 13.17 4.53
CA PRO A 156 0.79 13.62 4.87
C PRO A 156 0.35 13.29 6.29
N LYS A 157 0.56 12.05 6.76
CA LYS A 157 0.21 11.67 8.13
C LYS A 157 1.09 12.37 9.17
N ASP A 158 2.37 12.62 8.84
CA ASP A 158 3.28 13.32 9.75
C ASP A 158 2.82 14.74 10.01
N PHE A 159 2.23 15.39 9.00
CA PHE A 159 1.63 16.71 9.17
C PHE A 159 0.46 16.66 10.17
N ILE A 160 -0.41 15.64 10.10
CA ILE A 160 -1.48 15.46 11.09
C ILE A 160 -0.91 15.21 12.49
N ASN A 161 0.09 14.34 12.62
CA ASN A 161 0.77 14.08 13.88
C ASN A 161 1.44 15.35 14.44
N TYR A 162 2.06 16.15 13.57
CA TYR A 162 2.64 17.44 13.94
C TYR A 162 1.59 18.43 14.44
N LYS A 163 0.46 18.55 13.76
CA LYS A 163 -0.67 19.40 14.19
C LYS A 163 -1.26 18.93 15.53
N LEU A 164 -1.27 17.61 15.80
CA LEU A 164 -1.75 17.05 17.06
C LEU A 164 -0.81 17.32 18.23
N THR A 165 0.51 17.24 18.01
CA THR A 165 1.53 17.14 19.09
C THR A 165 2.55 18.26 19.12
N GLY A 166 2.77 18.95 18.01
CA GLY A 166 3.91 19.87 17.81
C GLY A 166 5.26 19.14 17.60
N VAL A 167 5.29 17.81 17.49
CA VAL A 167 6.51 17.03 17.33
C VAL A 167 6.74 16.71 15.84
N HIS A 168 7.90 17.10 15.29
CA HIS A 168 8.32 16.75 13.95
C HIS A 168 8.83 15.30 13.93
N ALA A 169 7.95 14.36 13.63
CA ALA A 169 8.17 12.92 13.71
C ALA A 169 7.66 12.20 12.46
N CYS A 170 8.32 11.11 12.09
CA CYS A 170 7.88 10.15 11.07
C CYS A 170 8.14 8.73 11.57
N ASP A 171 7.32 7.77 11.15
CA ASP A 171 7.60 6.37 11.42
C ASP A 171 8.38 5.71 10.29
N TYR A 172 9.07 4.61 10.61
CA TYR A 172 9.91 3.91 9.65
C TYR A 172 9.14 3.36 8.45
N SER A 173 7.88 2.93 8.62
CA SER A 173 7.13 2.32 7.52
C SER A 173 6.80 3.32 6.43
N ASP A 174 6.37 4.52 6.81
CA ASP A 174 6.05 5.59 5.87
C ASP A 174 7.33 6.25 5.31
N ALA A 175 8.34 6.48 6.16
CA ALA A 175 9.65 7.00 5.75
C ALA A 175 10.33 6.13 4.68
N SER A 176 10.10 4.81 4.70
CA SER A 176 10.62 3.87 3.69
C SER A 176 10.17 4.24 2.27
N GLY A 177 8.98 4.80 2.11
CA GLY A 177 8.44 5.24 0.83
C GLY A 177 8.96 6.58 0.32
N MET A 178 9.83 7.27 1.09
CA MET A 178 10.39 8.56 0.68
C MET A 178 11.55 8.43 -0.31
N LEU A 179 12.21 7.28 -0.42
CA LEU A 179 13.51 7.07 -1.10
C LEU A 179 14.63 7.91 -0.46
N LEU A 180 14.51 8.20 0.85
CA LEU A 180 15.48 8.95 1.65
C LEU A 180 15.95 8.17 2.88
N LEU A 181 15.24 7.09 3.23
CA LEU A 181 15.57 6.20 4.34
C LEU A 181 16.49 5.07 3.89
N ASP A 182 17.54 4.80 4.63
CA ASP A 182 18.21 3.50 4.63
C ASP A 182 17.33 2.52 5.40
N VAL A 183 16.58 1.71 4.65
CA VAL A 183 15.56 0.83 5.23
C VAL A 183 16.18 -0.27 6.09
N GLU A 184 17.33 -0.80 5.68
CA GLU A 184 18.03 -1.87 6.42
C GLU A 184 18.47 -1.40 7.81
N HIS A 185 19.05 -0.18 7.88
CA HIS A 185 19.60 0.37 9.12
C HIS A 185 18.62 1.29 9.86
N LYS A 186 17.43 1.51 9.31
CA LYS A 186 16.39 2.37 9.88
C LYS A 186 16.91 3.77 10.26
N CYS A 187 17.59 4.42 9.33
CA CYS A 187 18.11 5.79 9.51
C CYS A 187 18.04 6.57 8.19
N TRP A 188 18.13 7.90 8.27
CA TRP A 188 18.19 8.71 7.06
C TRP A 188 19.47 8.43 6.27
N SER A 189 19.32 8.17 4.97
CA SER A 189 20.45 7.97 4.05
C SER A 189 21.13 9.31 3.77
N LYS A 190 22.28 9.56 4.40
CA LYS A 190 23.02 10.83 4.25
C LYS A 190 23.36 11.15 2.80
N GLU A 191 23.68 10.11 2.02
CA GLU A 191 23.99 10.29 0.60
C GLU A 191 22.76 10.66 -0.21
N MET A 192 21.58 10.05 0.06
CA MET A 192 20.34 10.43 -0.59
C MET A 192 19.89 11.83 -0.22
N LEU A 193 20.01 12.22 1.05
CA LEU A 193 19.76 13.60 1.48
C LEU A 193 20.64 14.59 0.70
N SER A 194 21.94 14.29 0.57
CA SER A 194 22.89 15.11 -0.21
C SER A 194 22.51 15.20 -1.70
N ILE A 195 22.09 14.08 -2.31
CA ILE A 195 21.63 14.04 -3.71
C ILE A 195 20.41 14.93 -3.89
N CYS A 196 19.49 14.96 -2.90
CA CYS A 196 18.29 15.79 -2.94
C CYS A 196 18.52 17.25 -2.47
N GLY A 197 19.76 17.60 -2.04
CA GLY A 197 20.11 18.95 -1.60
C GLY A 197 19.48 19.36 -0.26
N VAL A 198 19.15 18.38 0.59
CA VAL A 198 18.57 18.61 1.93
C VAL A 198 19.47 18.04 3.01
N SER A 199 19.26 18.48 4.25
CA SER A 199 20.03 18.04 5.41
C SER A 199 19.16 17.26 6.40
N GLU A 200 19.79 16.49 7.27
CA GLU A 200 19.10 15.70 8.30
C GLU A 200 18.34 16.60 9.29
N SER A 201 18.76 17.86 9.49
CA SER A 201 18.03 18.83 10.32
C SER A 201 16.67 19.23 9.79
N GLN A 202 16.40 19.04 8.50
CA GLN A 202 15.11 19.28 7.86
C GLN A 202 14.21 18.05 7.89
N MET A 203 14.77 16.88 8.26
CA MET A 203 14.05 15.61 8.31
C MET A 203 13.40 15.40 9.69
N PRO A 204 12.26 14.70 9.76
CA PRO A 204 11.62 14.35 11.03
C PRO A 204 12.46 13.36 11.83
N LYS A 205 12.30 13.38 13.15
CA LYS A 205 12.81 12.32 14.03
C LYS A 205 12.08 11.01 13.72
N LEU A 206 12.82 9.91 13.61
CA LEU A 206 12.29 8.60 13.29
C LEU A 206 11.83 7.84 14.53
N PHE A 207 10.73 7.11 14.42
CA PHE A 207 10.11 6.30 15.46
C PHE A 207 9.61 4.97 14.90
N GLU A 208 9.43 3.97 15.75
CA GLU A 208 8.59 2.84 15.39
C GLU A 208 7.11 3.28 15.35
N SER A 209 6.31 2.62 14.53
CA SER A 209 4.91 3.02 14.27
C SER A 209 4.05 3.04 15.54
N TYR A 210 4.34 2.17 16.51
CA TYR A 210 3.65 2.05 17.80
C TYR A 210 4.28 2.90 18.92
N GLU A 211 5.43 3.53 18.70
CA GLU A 211 6.06 4.38 19.71
C GLU A 211 5.29 5.69 19.91
N VAL A 212 5.17 6.11 21.15
CA VAL A 212 4.55 7.40 21.50
C VAL A 212 5.48 8.53 21.11
N ILE A 213 5.02 9.40 20.19
CA ILE A 213 5.77 10.58 19.74
C ILE A 213 5.51 11.81 20.62
N GLY A 214 4.38 11.83 21.31
CA GLY A 214 3.97 12.93 22.18
C GLY A 214 2.53 12.77 22.66
N ASN A 215 2.08 13.75 23.43
CA ASN A 215 0.67 13.87 23.81
C ASN A 215 -0.03 14.91 22.93
N VAL A 216 -1.36 14.90 22.91
CA VAL A 216 -2.15 15.94 22.27
C VAL A 216 -1.86 17.30 22.90
N THR A 217 -1.41 18.25 22.09
CA THR A 217 -1.22 19.66 22.49
C THR A 217 -2.22 20.59 21.82
N ALA A 218 -2.77 20.19 20.68
CA ALA A 218 -3.77 20.95 19.93
C ALA A 218 -5.06 21.16 20.74
N ASP A 219 -5.70 22.31 20.56
CA ASP A 219 -6.99 22.60 21.18
C ASP A 219 -8.14 22.08 20.29
N ILE A 220 -8.44 20.79 20.42
CA ILE A 220 -9.38 20.05 19.58
C ILE A 220 -10.43 19.29 20.39
N GLY A 221 -10.61 19.66 21.67
CA GLY A 221 -11.56 19.00 22.55
C GLY A 221 -11.14 17.62 23.08
N LEU A 222 -9.91 17.18 22.80
CA LEU A 222 -9.33 15.94 23.34
C LEU A 222 -8.46 16.22 24.59
N PRO A 223 -8.32 15.25 25.51
CA PRO A 223 -7.52 15.42 26.71
C PRO A 223 -6.03 15.52 26.37
N LYS A 224 -5.32 16.42 27.07
CA LYS A 224 -3.87 16.57 26.93
C LYS A 224 -3.06 15.36 27.40
N THR A 225 -3.72 14.39 28.01
CA THR A 225 -3.16 13.08 28.41
C THR A 225 -3.24 12.04 27.30
N ALA A 226 -4.05 12.27 26.27
CA ALA A 226 -4.14 11.34 25.13
C ALA A 226 -2.79 11.28 24.40
N LYS A 227 -2.28 10.07 24.24
CA LYS A 227 -1.00 9.83 23.57
C LYS A 227 -1.19 9.75 22.05
N VAL A 228 -0.22 10.23 21.29
CA VAL A 228 -0.17 10.07 19.83
C VAL A 228 1.03 9.18 19.52
N VAL A 229 0.81 8.14 18.72
CA VAL A 229 1.88 7.25 18.25
C VAL A 229 2.39 7.64 16.87
N GLY A 230 3.54 7.11 16.45
CA GLY A 230 4.13 7.35 15.12
C GLY A 230 3.15 7.14 13.96
N GLY A 231 2.26 6.17 14.11
CA GLY A 231 1.35 5.77 13.05
C GLY A 231 2.08 5.01 11.95
N ALA A 232 1.48 4.87 10.78
CA ALA A 232 2.10 4.11 9.69
C ALA A 232 1.65 4.62 8.31
N GLY A 233 2.43 4.33 7.26
CA GLY A 233 1.92 4.43 5.89
C GLY A 233 0.67 3.55 5.74
N ASP A 234 -0.28 3.96 4.89
CA ASP A 234 -1.59 3.33 4.76
C ASP A 234 -1.53 1.81 4.55
N ASN A 235 -0.58 1.33 3.71
CA ASN A 235 -0.42 -0.11 3.47
C ASN A 235 0.06 -0.87 4.71
N ALA A 236 1.01 -0.32 5.47
CA ALA A 236 1.50 -0.94 6.71
C ALA A 236 0.45 -0.87 7.82
N ALA A 237 -0.30 0.24 7.92
CA ALA A 237 -1.44 0.36 8.83
C ALA A 237 -2.53 -0.66 8.48
N ALA A 238 -2.88 -0.81 7.19
CA ALA A 238 -3.83 -1.82 6.73
C ALA A 238 -3.36 -3.25 7.04
N ALA A 239 -2.05 -3.51 6.92
CA ALA A 239 -1.47 -4.80 7.28
C ALA A 239 -1.69 -5.10 8.78
N VAL A 240 -1.45 -4.13 9.67
CA VAL A 240 -1.75 -4.27 11.09
C VAL A 240 -3.24 -4.50 11.32
N GLY A 241 -4.11 -3.66 10.74
CA GLY A 241 -5.56 -3.77 10.90
C GLY A 241 -6.17 -5.06 10.35
N THR A 242 -5.50 -5.73 9.43
CA THR A 242 -5.87 -7.06 8.92
C THR A 242 -5.11 -8.20 9.58
N GLY A 243 -4.26 -7.92 10.57
CA GLY A 243 -3.44 -8.91 11.26
C GLY A 243 -2.34 -9.52 10.39
N THR A 244 -1.87 -8.79 9.38
CA THR A 244 -0.74 -9.23 8.52
C THR A 244 0.56 -8.77 9.18
N VAL A 245 0.88 -9.39 10.30
CA VAL A 245 2.03 -9.10 11.17
C VAL A 245 2.75 -10.38 11.54
N GLY A 246 4.06 -10.30 11.75
CA GLY A 246 4.90 -11.47 11.98
C GLY A 246 5.50 -12.04 10.69
N ASP A 247 6.52 -12.90 10.84
CA ASP A 247 7.27 -13.45 9.72
C ASP A 247 6.38 -14.32 8.82
N GLY A 248 6.49 -14.11 7.51
CA GLY A 248 5.71 -14.84 6.50
C GLY A 248 4.22 -14.48 6.43
N ALA A 249 3.71 -13.59 7.30
CA ALA A 249 2.34 -13.13 7.19
C ALA A 249 2.13 -12.35 5.87
N CYS A 250 1.05 -12.68 5.16
CA CYS A 250 0.79 -12.13 3.84
C CYS A 250 -0.66 -11.67 3.69
N ASN A 251 -0.87 -10.61 2.92
CA ASN A 251 -2.19 -10.13 2.50
C ASN A 251 -2.19 -9.75 1.03
N ILE A 252 -3.24 -10.15 0.32
CA ILE A 252 -3.54 -9.75 -1.04
C ILE A 252 -4.74 -8.80 -1.01
N SER A 253 -4.56 -7.58 -1.49
CA SER A 253 -5.68 -6.66 -1.73
C SER A 253 -6.03 -6.68 -3.22
N LEU A 254 -7.24 -7.15 -3.53
CA LEU A 254 -7.72 -7.34 -4.90
C LEU A 254 -8.75 -6.26 -5.25
N GLY A 255 -8.24 -5.05 -5.47
CA GLY A 255 -8.99 -3.88 -5.92
C GLY A 255 -8.90 -3.66 -7.43
N THR A 256 -9.15 -2.44 -7.91
CA THR A 256 -8.88 -2.02 -9.31
C THR A 256 -7.45 -2.39 -9.70
N SER A 257 -6.48 -1.97 -8.90
CA SER A 257 -5.11 -2.50 -8.84
C SER A 257 -5.02 -3.63 -7.80
N GLY A 258 -3.91 -4.36 -7.80
CA GLY A 258 -3.63 -5.40 -6.81
C GLY A 258 -2.41 -5.03 -5.98
N THR A 259 -2.43 -5.36 -4.68
CA THR A 259 -1.24 -5.30 -3.86
C THR A 259 -1.00 -6.62 -3.15
N VAL A 260 0.27 -6.96 -3.01
CA VAL A 260 0.73 -8.08 -2.19
C VAL A 260 1.62 -7.51 -1.11
N PHE A 261 1.24 -7.72 0.14
CA PHE A 261 2.02 -7.31 1.31
C PHE A 261 2.54 -8.56 2.01
N ILE A 262 3.86 -8.66 2.17
CA ILE A 262 4.51 -9.85 2.75
C ILE A 262 5.41 -9.38 3.89
N SER A 263 5.02 -9.66 5.13
CA SER A 263 5.80 -9.36 6.32
C SER A 263 7.00 -10.31 6.44
N SER A 264 8.14 -9.78 6.83
CA SER A 264 9.39 -10.53 7.02
C SER A 264 10.14 -10.06 8.26
N GLU A 265 10.66 -11.00 9.02
CA GLU A 265 11.54 -10.69 10.15
C GLU A 265 12.89 -10.15 9.69
N LYS A 266 13.35 -10.64 8.53
CA LYS A 266 14.64 -10.26 7.97
C LYS A 266 14.48 -9.23 6.86
N PHE A 267 15.41 -8.28 6.82
CA PHE A 267 15.56 -7.39 5.68
C PHE A 267 15.92 -8.20 4.43
N GLY A 268 15.35 -7.83 3.29
CA GLY A 268 15.64 -8.45 2.00
C GLY A 268 15.23 -7.57 0.84
N VAL A 269 16.04 -7.55 -0.20
CA VAL A 269 15.81 -6.86 -1.48
C VAL A 269 16.15 -7.82 -2.61
N ASP A 270 15.25 -7.98 -3.56
CA ASP A 270 15.58 -8.76 -4.76
C ASP A 270 16.47 -7.96 -5.72
N SER A 271 17.31 -8.67 -6.50
CA SER A 271 18.30 -8.06 -7.38
C SER A 271 17.72 -7.18 -8.50
N THR A 272 16.41 -7.28 -8.76
CA THR A 272 15.71 -6.52 -9.79
C THR A 272 14.89 -5.36 -9.24
N ASN A 273 14.76 -5.26 -7.89
CA ASN A 273 13.82 -4.37 -7.22
C ASN A 273 12.37 -4.54 -7.76
N GLY A 274 11.98 -5.76 -8.04
CA GLY A 274 10.64 -6.09 -8.51
C GLY A 274 9.56 -5.85 -7.44
N LEU A 275 9.94 -5.99 -6.15
CA LEU A 275 9.12 -5.62 -5.01
C LEU A 275 9.74 -4.43 -4.27
N HIS A 276 8.89 -3.60 -3.67
CA HIS A 276 9.36 -2.60 -2.71
C HIS A 276 9.78 -3.30 -1.41
N ALA A 277 10.89 -2.88 -0.84
CA ALA A 277 11.36 -3.33 0.47
C ALA A 277 11.26 -2.17 1.47
N PHE A 278 10.39 -2.29 2.46
CA PHE A 278 10.07 -1.26 3.44
C PHE A 278 10.17 -1.79 4.86
N ALA A 279 10.32 -0.89 5.84
CA ALA A 279 10.07 -1.21 7.23
C ALA A 279 8.58 -1.47 7.46
N HIS A 280 8.23 -2.38 8.35
CA HIS A 280 6.86 -2.69 8.70
C HIS A 280 6.47 -2.04 10.03
N ALA A 281 5.17 -1.73 10.17
CA ALA A 281 4.63 -1.10 11.38
C ALA A 281 4.67 -1.99 12.64
N ASP A 282 5.05 -3.26 12.53
CA ASP A 282 5.27 -4.17 13.66
C ASP A 282 6.73 -4.21 14.17
N GLY A 283 7.58 -3.30 13.67
CA GLY A 283 9.00 -3.21 14.03
C GLY A 283 9.93 -4.05 13.14
N ARG A 284 9.39 -4.74 12.14
CA ARG A 284 10.12 -5.62 11.20
C ARG A 284 10.24 -4.99 9.81
N PHE A 285 10.23 -5.83 8.78
CA PHE A 285 10.28 -5.42 7.38
C PHE A 285 9.11 -6.02 6.61
N HIS A 286 8.85 -5.50 5.42
CA HIS A 286 7.94 -6.12 4.48
C HIS A 286 8.38 -5.91 3.04
N LEU A 287 7.95 -6.83 2.19
CA LEU A 287 7.98 -6.66 0.75
C LEU A 287 6.60 -6.30 0.26
N MET A 288 6.51 -5.40 -0.70
CA MET A 288 5.24 -5.00 -1.30
C MET A 288 5.31 -5.06 -2.82
N GLY A 289 4.42 -5.84 -3.41
CA GLY A 289 4.17 -5.85 -4.84
C GLY A 289 2.94 -5.00 -5.17
N CYS A 290 3.07 -4.15 -6.19
CA CYS A 290 1.96 -3.34 -6.73
C CYS A 290 1.69 -3.77 -8.18
N MET A 291 0.52 -4.33 -8.41
CA MET A 291 0.02 -4.73 -9.71
C MET A 291 -0.93 -3.64 -10.23
N LEU A 292 -0.70 -3.10 -11.44
CA LEU A 292 -1.44 -1.95 -11.96
C LEU A 292 -2.88 -2.31 -12.36
N SER A 293 -3.12 -3.53 -12.82
CA SER A 293 -4.44 -3.99 -13.28
C SER A 293 -4.76 -5.35 -12.66
N ALA A 294 -5.68 -5.38 -11.71
CA ALA A 294 -6.12 -6.60 -11.02
C ALA A 294 -7.61 -6.86 -11.25
N ALA A 295 -8.51 -6.48 -10.34
CA ALA A 295 -9.95 -6.65 -10.58
C ALA A 295 -10.45 -5.81 -11.76
N SER A 296 -9.74 -4.75 -12.12
CA SER A 296 -10.01 -3.99 -13.36
C SER A 296 -9.90 -4.83 -14.62
N CYS A 297 -9.10 -5.89 -14.66
CA CYS A 297 -9.03 -6.79 -15.82
C CYS A 297 -10.36 -7.51 -16.05
N ASN A 298 -10.95 -8.07 -14.99
CA ASN A 298 -12.26 -8.70 -15.07
C ASN A 298 -13.36 -7.67 -15.42
N LYS A 299 -13.30 -6.49 -14.78
CA LYS A 299 -14.21 -5.40 -15.07
C LYS A 299 -14.12 -4.99 -16.55
N TRP A 300 -12.93 -4.76 -17.06
CA TRP A 300 -12.68 -4.40 -18.47
C TRP A 300 -13.23 -5.47 -19.43
N LEU A 301 -12.92 -6.76 -19.19
CA LEU A 301 -13.42 -7.83 -20.03
C LEU A 301 -14.96 -7.85 -20.05
N CYS A 302 -15.60 -7.80 -18.88
CA CYS A 302 -17.05 -7.87 -18.79
C CYS A 302 -17.73 -6.62 -19.35
N ASP A 303 -17.32 -5.42 -18.94
CA ASP A 303 -17.97 -4.17 -19.32
C ASP A 303 -17.72 -3.82 -20.79
N GLU A 304 -16.47 -3.94 -21.25
CA GLU A 304 -16.09 -3.43 -22.57
C GLU A 304 -16.13 -4.49 -23.68
N ILE A 305 -15.81 -5.73 -23.40
CA ILE A 305 -15.77 -6.79 -24.42
C ILE A 305 -17.06 -7.60 -24.40
N LEU A 306 -17.47 -8.07 -23.22
CA LEU A 306 -18.66 -8.95 -23.08
C LEU A 306 -19.97 -8.17 -22.95
N LYS A 307 -19.90 -6.86 -22.71
CA LYS A 307 -21.04 -5.93 -22.56
C LYS A 307 -22.06 -6.37 -21.49
N THR A 308 -21.52 -6.78 -20.33
CA THR A 308 -22.33 -7.19 -19.15
C THR A 308 -21.73 -6.62 -17.86
N LYS A 309 -22.59 -6.38 -16.88
CA LYS A 309 -22.20 -6.04 -15.51
C LYS A 309 -22.54 -7.14 -14.50
N ASP A 310 -23.08 -8.26 -14.98
CA ASP A 310 -23.39 -9.43 -14.16
C ASP A 310 -22.17 -10.37 -14.10
N TYR A 311 -21.16 -9.96 -13.33
CA TYR A 311 -19.91 -10.73 -13.19
C TYR A 311 -20.14 -12.14 -12.61
N PRO A 312 -21.05 -12.36 -11.63
CA PRO A 312 -21.36 -13.69 -11.17
C PRO A 312 -21.94 -14.60 -12.25
N ALA A 313 -22.81 -14.09 -13.12
CA ALA A 313 -23.37 -14.89 -14.23
C ALA A 313 -22.29 -15.35 -15.21
N GLU A 314 -21.28 -14.52 -15.48
CA GLU A 314 -20.15 -14.88 -16.35
C GLU A 314 -19.25 -15.97 -15.75
N GLN A 315 -19.28 -16.15 -14.44
CA GLN A 315 -18.45 -17.10 -13.71
C GLN A 315 -19.14 -18.44 -13.43
N LYS A 316 -20.48 -18.53 -13.58
CA LYS A 316 -21.29 -19.69 -13.16
C LYS A 316 -20.94 -21.01 -13.83
N ASP A 317 -20.43 -20.96 -15.07
CA ASP A 317 -20.11 -22.16 -15.85
C ASP A 317 -18.64 -22.59 -15.68
N ILE A 318 -17.86 -21.91 -14.82
CA ILE A 318 -16.49 -22.28 -14.47
C ILE A 318 -16.53 -23.22 -13.25
N THR A 319 -16.60 -24.51 -13.54
CA THR A 319 -16.66 -25.57 -12.52
C THR A 319 -15.26 -26.02 -12.09
N ASP A 320 -15.19 -26.82 -11.02
CA ASP A 320 -13.93 -27.33 -10.47
C ASP A 320 -13.11 -28.16 -11.48
N GLU A 321 -13.80 -28.89 -12.35
CA GLU A 321 -13.14 -29.68 -13.40
C GLU A 321 -12.40 -28.80 -14.41
N LYS A 322 -12.89 -27.56 -14.62
CA LYS A 322 -12.28 -26.59 -15.53
C LYS A 322 -11.09 -25.87 -14.90
N LEU A 323 -11.01 -25.79 -13.56
CA LEU A 323 -9.92 -25.09 -12.88
C LEU A 323 -8.57 -25.76 -13.18
N GLY A 324 -7.65 -24.97 -13.71
CA GLY A 324 -6.33 -25.44 -14.14
C GLY A 324 -6.34 -26.29 -15.44
N ALA A 325 -7.49 -26.43 -16.13
CA ALA A 325 -7.62 -27.18 -17.40
C ALA A 325 -7.81 -26.26 -18.62
N ASN A 326 -8.03 -24.95 -18.42
CA ASN A 326 -8.19 -23.98 -19.50
C ASN A 326 -6.92 -23.93 -20.37
N ARG A 327 -7.08 -23.83 -21.70
CA ARG A 327 -5.97 -23.68 -22.64
C ARG A 327 -5.63 -22.25 -22.95
N VAL A 328 -6.55 -21.31 -22.65
CA VAL A 328 -6.37 -19.88 -22.85
C VAL A 328 -5.61 -19.27 -21.67
N TYR A 329 -4.64 -18.44 -21.97
CA TYR A 329 -3.88 -17.62 -21.01
C TYR A 329 -4.19 -16.15 -21.22
N PHE A 330 -4.04 -15.37 -20.16
CA PHE A 330 -4.17 -13.92 -20.22
C PHE A 330 -3.04 -13.25 -19.42
N LEU A 331 -2.28 -12.38 -20.07
CA LEU A 331 -1.38 -11.44 -19.38
C LEU A 331 -2.18 -10.22 -18.95
N PRO A 332 -2.24 -9.87 -17.66
CA PRO A 332 -3.15 -8.84 -17.16
C PRO A 332 -2.61 -7.39 -17.27
N TYR A 333 -1.67 -7.11 -18.15
CA TYR A 333 -0.90 -5.86 -18.20
C TYR A 333 -1.58 -4.76 -19.03
N LEU A 334 -2.86 -4.43 -18.71
CA LEU A 334 -3.65 -3.42 -19.44
C LEU A 334 -3.02 -2.03 -19.44
N MET A 335 -2.31 -1.68 -18.35
CA MET A 335 -1.70 -0.36 -18.15
C MET A 335 -0.16 -0.42 -18.03
N GLY A 336 0.46 -1.42 -18.65
CA GLY A 336 1.81 -1.81 -18.28
C GLY A 336 1.81 -2.55 -16.94
N GLU A 337 2.98 -2.80 -16.36
CA GLU A 337 3.06 -3.44 -15.05
C GLU A 337 4.21 -2.90 -14.21
N ARG A 338 3.98 -2.80 -12.89
CA ARG A 338 5.01 -2.46 -11.92
C ARG A 338 5.64 -3.74 -11.36
N SER A 339 5.02 -4.39 -10.42
CA SER A 339 5.61 -5.54 -9.73
C SER A 339 5.25 -6.87 -10.39
N PRO A 340 6.23 -7.79 -10.52
CA PRO A 340 7.66 -7.58 -10.24
C PRO A 340 8.47 -7.19 -11.50
N ILE A 341 7.83 -6.97 -12.65
CA ILE A 341 8.53 -6.83 -13.95
C ILE A 341 8.99 -5.41 -14.27
N ASN A 342 8.44 -4.38 -13.64
CA ASN A 342 8.77 -2.95 -13.83
C ASN A 342 8.85 -2.55 -15.33
N ASP A 343 7.80 -2.87 -16.11
CA ASP A 343 7.74 -2.59 -17.54
C ASP A 343 6.45 -1.84 -17.92
N THR A 344 6.60 -0.56 -18.22
CA THR A 344 5.49 0.30 -18.68
C THR A 344 5.01 -0.02 -20.10
N ASN A 345 5.82 -0.75 -20.89
CA ASN A 345 5.49 -1.15 -22.26
C ASN A 345 4.72 -2.47 -22.31
N ALA A 346 4.70 -3.25 -21.24
CA ALA A 346 3.94 -4.48 -21.18
C ALA A 346 2.46 -4.23 -21.50
N ARG A 347 1.82 -5.15 -22.23
CA ARG A 347 0.41 -5.06 -22.64
C ARG A 347 -0.34 -6.35 -22.35
N ALA A 348 -1.64 -6.21 -22.11
CA ALA A 348 -2.53 -7.35 -21.97
C ALA A 348 -2.58 -8.18 -23.26
N THR A 349 -2.58 -9.49 -23.10
CA THR A 349 -2.51 -10.41 -24.23
C THR A 349 -3.27 -11.70 -23.91
N PHE A 350 -4.17 -12.12 -24.81
CA PHE A 350 -4.73 -13.48 -24.80
C PHE A 350 -3.87 -14.38 -25.67
N MET A 351 -3.61 -15.60 -25.20
CA MET A 351 -2.83 -16.62 -25.91
C MET A 351 -3.47 -18.01 -25.79
N GLY A 352 -3.35 -18.82 -26.81
CA GLY A 352 -3.81 -20.22 -26.80
C GLY A 352 -5.28 -20.41 -27.20
N MET A 353 -5.95 -19.40 -27.76
CA MET A 353 -7.32 -19.48 -28.23
C MET A 353 -7.42 -20.38 -29.47
N THR A 354 -8.49 -21.15 -29.56
CA THR A 354 -8.85 -22.01 -30.67
C THR A 354 -10.31 -21.76 -31.10
N MET A 355 -10.80 -22.36 -32.17
CA MET A 355 -12.18 -22.14 -32.63
C MET A 355 -13.26 -22.65 -31.64
N ASP A 356 -12.90 -23.51 -30.71
CA ASP A 356 -13.76 -24.02 -29.65
C ASP A 356 -13.63 -23.25 -28.33
N SER A 357 -12.78 -22.20 -28.27
CA SER A 357 -12.68 -21.32 -27.12
C SER A 357 -13.97 -20.55 -26.89
N THR A 358 -14.48 -20.59 -25.69
CA THR A 358 -15.75 -20.00 -25.30
C THR A 358 -15.56 -18.69 -24.53
N ARG A 359 -16.68 -17.96 -24.36
CA ARG A 359 -16.76 -16.80 -23.47
C ARG A 359 -16.31 -17.12 -22.05
N SER A 360 -16.71 -18.28 -21.53
CA SER A 360 -16.31 -18.76 -20.20
C SER A 360 -14.81 -18.99 -20.09
N ASP A 361 -14.17 -19.51 -21.14
CA ASP A 361 -12.70 -19.72 -21.16
C ASP A 361 -11.94 -18.39 -21.12
N MET A 362 -12.46 -17.33 -21.74
CA MET A 362 -11.87 -15.99 -21.66
C MET A 362 -11.99 -15.39 -20.26
N VAL A 363 -13.17 -15.50 -19.63
CA VAL A 363 -13.38 -15.04 -18.25
C VAL A 363 -12.44 -15.78 -17.30
N GLN A 364 -12.39 -17.11 -17.39
CA GLN A 364 -11.49 -17.94 -16.58
C GLN A 364 -10.02 -17.55 -16.78
N ALA A 365 -9.59 -17.33 -18.03
CA ALA A 365 -8.22 -16.92 -18.35
C ALA A 365 -7.85 -15.58 -17.69
N VAL A 366 -8.77 -14.62 -17.64
CA VAL A 366 -8.55 -13.32 -16.97
C VAL A 366 -8.42 -13.51 -15.47
N LEU A 367 -9.30 -14.27 -14.82
CA LEU A 367 -9.24 -14.53 -13.37
C LEU A 367 -7.94 -15.26 -13.00
N GLU A 368 -7.55 -16.26 -13.78
CA GLU A 368 -6.32 -17.03 -13.61
C GLU A 368 -5.07 -16.19 -13.88
N GLY A 369 -5.08 -15.35 -14.93
CA GLY A 369 -3.95 -14.51 -15.32
C GLY A 369 -3.58 -13.50 -14.24
N VAL A 370 -4.59 -12.88 -13.61
CA VAL A 370 -4.37 -11.99 -12.45
C VAL A 370 -3.76 -12.76 -11.27
N ALA A 371 -4.26 -13.96 -10.98
CA ALA A 371 -3.73 -14.79 -9.89
C ALA A 371 -2.28 -15.25 -10.18
N PHE A 372 -1.94 -15.59 -11.41
CA PHE A 372 -0.58 -15.94 -11.82
C PHE A 372 0.38 -14.75 -11.71
N ALA A 373 -0.03 -13.55 -12.14
CA ALA A 373 0.81 -12.37 -12.04
C ALA A 373 1.05 -11.97 -10.56
N ILE A 374 0.06 -12.13 -9.68
CA ILE A 374 0.26 -11.96 -8.23
C ILE A 374 1.21 -13.03 -7.69
N ARG A 375 1.13 -14.29 -8.17
CA ARG A 375 2.05 -15.35 -7.80
C ARG A 375 3.51 -15.01 -8.13
N ASP A 376 3.80 -14.27 -9.20
CA ASP A 376 5.18 -13.83 -9.51
C ASP A 376 5.81 -13.07 -8.33
N SER A 377 5.04 -12.26 -7.59
CA SER A 377 5.52 -11.58 -6.38
C SER A 377 5.81 -12.55 -5.23
N PHE A 378 5.02 -13.63 -5.09
CA PHE A 378 5.30 -14.68 -4.11
C PHE A 378 6.58 -15.46 -4.44
N GLU A 379 6.85 -15.70 -5.72
CA GLU A 379 8.08 -16.39 -6.14
C GLU A 379 9.34 -15.53 -5.86
N VAL A 380 9.22 -14.17 -5.98
CA VAL A 380 10.30 -13.26 -5.55
C VAL A 380 10.55 -13.41 -4.04
N ALA A 381 9.49 -13.37 -3.21
CA ALA A 381 9.63 -13.53 -1.76
C ALA A 381 10.26 -14.88 -1.38
N LYS A 382 9.84 -15.97 -2.02
CA LYS A 382 10.45 -17.29 -1.83
C LYS A 382 11.94 -17.31 -2.18
N SER A 383 12.35 -16.63 -3.25
CA SER A 383 13.75 -16.54 -3.65
C SER A 383 14.63 -15.84 -2.60
N LEU A 384 14.03 -15.00 -1.76
CA LEU A 384 14.67 -14.34 -0.62
C LEU A 384 14.58 -15.17 0.68
N GLY A 385 14.05 -16.38 0.61
CA GLY A 385 13.95 -17.30 1.74
C GLY A 385 12.77 -17.02 2.67
N ILE A 386 11.80 -16.20 2.26
CA ILE A 386 10.58 -15.96 3.04
C ILE A 386 9.60 -17.13 2.82
N HIS A 387 9.20 -17.74 3.92
CA HIS A 387 8.24 -18.84 3.90
C HIS A 387 6.83 -18.34 4.21
N ILE A 388 5.91 -18.51 3.26
CA ILE A 388 4.51 -18.08 3.40
C ILE A 388 3.65 -19.36 3.50
N GLU A 389 3.01 -19.56 4.64
CA GLU A 389 2.17 -20.74 4.88
C GLU A 389 0.69 -20.47 4.56
N ARG A 390 0.26 -19.23 4.63
CA ARG A 390 -1.10 -18.77 4.35
C ARG A 390 -1.11 -17.30 3.97
N SER A 391 -2.14 -16.86 3.28
CA SER A 391 -2.35 -15.46 2.96
C SER A 391 -3.74 -15.00 3.37
N LYS A 392 -3.87 -13.71 3.67
CA LYS A 392 -5.18 -13.08 3.69
C LYS A 392 -5.53 -12.56 2.30
N ILE A 393 -6.82 -12.40 2.02
CA ILE A 393 -7.29 -11.76 0.78
C ILE A 393 -8.49 -10.86 1.09
N CYS A 394 -8.46 -9.64 0.55
CA CYS A 394 -9.50 -8.62 0.73
C CYS A 394 -9.73 -7.83 -0.56
N GLY A 395 -10.64 -6.86 -0.51
CA GLY A 395 -10.98 -6.00 -1.65
C GLY A 395 -12.15 -6.51 -2.50
N GLY A 396 -12.53 -5.71 -3.49
CA GLY A 396 -13.74 -5.96 -4.30
C GLY A 396 -13.71 -7.27 -5.07
N GLY A 397 -12.56 -7.66 -5.64
CA GLY A 397 -12.38 -8.92 -6.36
C GLY A 397 -12.48 -10.15 -5.45
N ALA A 398 -12.07 -10.01 -4.19
CA ALA A 398 -12.16 -11.08 -3.20
C ALA A 398 -13.61 -11.44 -2.79
N LYS A 399 -14.62 -10.67 -3.23
CA LYS A 399 -16.04 -11.00 -3.04
C LYS A 399 -16.47 -12.20 -3.89
N SER A 400 -15.76 -12.50 -5.00
CA SER A 400 -16.04 -13.69 -5.83
C SER A 400 -15.51 -14.97 -5.15
N PRO A 401 -16.39 -15.93 -4.77
CA PRO A 401 -15.95 -17.21 -4.22
C PRO A 401 -15.09 -18.02 -5.20
N LEU A 402 -15.40 -17.96 -6.49
CA LEU A 402 -14.61 -18.60 -7.54
C LEU A 402 -13.20 -18.02 -7.59
N TRP A 403 -13.06 -16.69 -7.56
CA TRP A 403 -11.74 -16.07 -7.65
C TRP A 403 -10.87 -16.38 -6.42
N ARG A 404 -11.47 -16.39 -5.22
CA ARG A 404 -10.79 -16.84 -3.99
C ARG A 404 -10.28 -18.27 -4.14
N LYS A 405 -11.10 -19.17 -4.70
CA LYS A 405 -10.71 -20.57 -4.96
C LYS A 405 -9.56 -20.66 -5.98
N ILE A 406 -9.62 -19.89 -7.07
CA ILE A 406 -8.53 -19.81 -8.04
C ILE A 406 -7.24 -19.35 -7.34
N PHE A 407 -7.28 -18.27 -6.55
CA PHE A 407 -6.10 -17.78 -5.82
C PHE A 407 -5.53 -18.82 -4.87
N ALA A 408 -6.36 -19.49 -4.06
CA ALA A 408 -5.88 -20.51 -3.13
C ALA A 408 -5.11 -21.64 -3.85
N ASN A 409 -5.61 -22.07 -5.00
CA ASN A 409 -5.01 -23.15 -5.76
C ASN A 409 -3.80 -22.70 -6.61
N VAL A 410 -3.84 -21.49 -7.18
CA VAL A 410 -2.71 -20.92 -7.93
C VAL A 410 -1.52 -20.65 -7.02
N LEU A 411 -1.76 -20.13 -5.82
CA LEU A 411 -0.71 -19.87 -4.83
C LEU A 411 -0.29 -21.10 -4.05
N ASN A 412 -1.10 -22.16 -4.12
CA ASN A 412 -0.96 -23.39 -3.32
C ASN A 412 -0.92 -23.10 -1.80
N LEU A 413 -1.83 -22.22 -1.35
CA LEU A 413 -1.91 -21.72 0.03
C LEU A 413 -3.38 -21.58 0.46
N PRO A 414 -3.73 -21.86 1.73
CA PRO A 414 -5.02 -21.48 2.28
C PRO A 414 -5.14 -19.95 2.34
N LEU A 415 -6.35 -19.44 2.07
CA LEU A 415 -6.66 -18.01 2.10
C LEU A 415 -7.65 -17.70 3.20
N ASP A 416 -7.27 -16.78 4.08
CA ASP A 416 -8.12 -16.26 5.15
C ASP A 416 -8.85 -14.99 4.71
N ILE A 417 -10.15 -14.96 4.96
CA ILE A 417 -10.99 -13.79 4.72
C ILE A 417 -11.17 -13.06 6.06
N PRO A 418 -10.64 -11.84 6.21
CA PRO A 418 -10.80 -11.07 7.45
C PRO A 418 -12.28 -10.77 7.75
N GLN A 419 -12.64 -10.70 9.03
CA GLN A 419 -13.98 -10.29 9.49
C GLN A 419 -14.24 -8.82 9.20
N THR A 420 -13.22 -7.95 9.37
CA THR A 420 -13.30 -6.51 9.12
C THR A 420 -12.42 -6.11 7.94
N GLU A 421 -12.89 -5.12 7.17
CA GLU A 421 -12.16 -4.51 6.05
C GLU A 421 -11.70 -3.08 6.38
N GLU A 422 -11.83 -2.63 7.64
CA GLU A 422 -11.45 -1.27 8.09
C GLU A 422 -9.92 -1.13 8.33
N GLY A 423 -9.13 -1.53 7.34
CA GLY A 423 -7.67 -1.74 7.42
C GLY A 423 -6.86 -0.59 8.04
N PRO A 424 -6.63 0.58 7.35
CA PRO A 424 -5.66 1.56 7.82
C PRO A 424 -6.08 2.24 9.12
N GLY A 425 -7.34 2.67 9.25
CA GLY A 425 -7.84 3.31 10.47
C GLY A 425 -7.84 2.36 11.67
N TYR A 426 -8.26 1.11 11.46
CA TYR A 426 -8.24 0.11 12.53
C TYR A 426 -6.80 -0.22 12.96
N GLY A 427 -5.88 -0.35 12.00
CA GLY A 427 -4.46 -0.51 12.28
C GLY A 427 -3.87 0.65 13.06
N GLY A 428 -4.24 1.90 12.72
CA GLY A 428 -3.86 3.09 13.50
C GLY A 428 -4.30 3.00 14.96
N ALA A 429 -5.56 2.63 15.21
CA ALA A 429 -6.07 2.42 16.57
C ALA A 429 -5.31 1.30 17.31
N MET A 430 -5.00 0.18 16.65
CA MET A 430 -4.23 -0.92 17.21
C MET A 430 -2.80 -0.50 17.60
N LEU A 431 -2.14 0.30 16.74
CA LEU A 431 -0.82 0.88 17.06
C LEU A 431 -0.90 1.78 18.31
N ALA A 432 -1.96 2.58 18.44
CA ALA A 432 -2.20 3.40 19.62
C ALA A 432 -2.43 2.55 20.88
N MET A 433 -3.14 1.43 20.77
CA MET A 433 -3.33 0.48 21.90
C MET A 433 -1.99 -0.06 22.40
N VAL A 434 -1.08 -0.42 21.47
CA VAL A 434 0.26 -0.90 21.83
C VAL A 434 1.08 0.24 22.47
N GLY A 435 1.10 1.43 21.88
CA GLY A 435 1.83 2.59 22.42
C GLY A 435 1.31 3.07 23.78
N CYS A 436 0.04 2.82 24.08
CA CYS A 436 -0.55 3.08 25.39
C CYS A 436 -0.31 1.95 26.42
N GLY A 437 0.26 0.82 25.99
CA GLY A 437 0.59 -0.30 26.88
C GLY A 437 -0.58 -1.26 27.15
N LEU A 438 -1.62 -1.26 26.29
CA LEU A 438 -2.72 -2.21 26.39
C LEU A 438 -2.30 -3.61 25.92
N PHE A 439 -1.36 -3.66 24.96
CA PHE A 439 -0.75 -4.89 24.46
C PHE A 439 0.77 -4.75 24.42
N ASP A 440 1.48 -5.86 24.65
CA ASP A 440 2.94 -5.88 24.71
C ASP A 440 3.61 -5.74 23.32
N SER A 441 2.88 -6.02 22.26
CA SER A 441 3.38 -5.93 20.87
C SER A 441 2.24 -5.79 19.85
N VAL A 442 2.57 -5.30 18.65
CA VAL A 442 1.63 -5.23 17.52
C VAL A 442 1.10 -6.62 17.16
N LYS A 443 1.97 -7.65 17.24
CA LYS A 443 1.54 -9.02 17.00
C LYS A 443 0.54 -9.52 18.05
N ALA A 444 0.80 -9.29 19.33
CA ALA A 444 -0.13 -9.67 20.41
C ALA A 444 -1.49 -8.96 20.25
N CYS A 445 -1.48 -7.69 19.87
CA CYS A 445 -2.69 -6.93 19.60
C CYS A 445 -3.45 -7.52 18.39
N ALA A 446 -2.77 -7.82 17.31
CA ALA A 446 -3.38 -8.41 16.11
C ALA A 446 -3.96 -9.80 16.38
N ASP A 447 -3.23 -10.66 17.09
CA ASP A 447 -3.69 -12.03 17.46
C ASP A 447 -4.95 -11.97 18.35
N ALA A 448 -5.08 -10.96 19.20
CA ALA A 448 -6.23 -10.80 20.09
C ALA A 448 -7.47 -10.19 19.38
N LEU A 449 -7.27 -9.26 18.45
CA LEU A 449 -8.35 -8.42 17.94
C LEU A 449 -8.79 -8.77 16.50
N VAL A 450 -7.90 -9.33 15.69
CA VAL A 450 -8.23 -9.63 14.29
C VAL A 450 -8.74 -11.05 14.15
N THR A 451 -9.98 -11.18 13.71
CA THR A 451 -10.63 -12.48 13.52
C THR A 451 -10.78 -12.80 12.02
N VAL A 452 -10.71 -14.10 11.72
CA VAL A 452 -10.94 -14.65 10.38
C VAL A 452 -12.39 -15.12 10.29
N ARG A 453 -13.11 -14.64 9.27
CA ARG A 453 -14.50 -15.02 8.99
C ARG A 453 -14.60 -16.41 8.34
N GLU A 454 -13.69 -16.67 7.43
CA GLU A 454 -13.70 -17.85 6.57
C GLU A 454 -12.27 -18.15 6.11
N THR A 455 -11.93 -19.44 5.98
CA THR A 455 -10.70 -19.87 5.32
C THR A 455 -11.04 -20.70 4.08
N VAL A 456 -10.56 -20.26 2.93
CA VAL A 456 -10.67 -21.00 1.66
C VAL A 456 -9.50 -21.96 1.57
N GLN A 457 -9.77 -23.26 1.59
CA GLN A 457 -8.74 -24.30 1.44
C GLN A 457 -8.39 -24.50 -0.02
N LEU A 458 -7.14 -24.84 -0.29
CA LEU A 458 -6.71 -25.32 -1.61
C LEU A 458 -7.14 -26.78 -1.82
N ASP A 459 -7.27 -27.17 -3.07
CA ASP A 459 -7.43 -28.56 -3.50
C ASP A 459 -6.11 -29.03 -4.14
N PRO A 460 -5.44 -30.06 -3.63
CA PRO A 460 -4.13 -30.49 -4.11
C PRO A 460 -4.12 -30.89 -5.60
N GLU A 461 -5.22 -31.46 -6.12
CA GLU A 461 -5.30 -31.87 -7.53
C GLU A 461 -5.44 -30.63 -8.43
N ILE A 462 -6.27 -29.66 -8.04
CA ILE A 462 -6.42 -28.39 -8.75
C ILE A 462 -5.11 -27.61 -8.68
N ALA A 463 -4.48 -27.51 -7.52
CA ALA A 463 -3.20 -26.83 -7.35
C ALA A 463 -2.09 -27.44 -8.23
N ALA A 464 -2.03 -28.76 -8.34
CA ALA A 464 -1.08 -29.44 -9.22
C ALA A 464 -1.33 -29.14 -10.72
N ARG A 465 -2.60 -28.97 -11.13
CA ARG A 465 -2.94 -28.52 -12.49
C ARG A 465 -2.49 -27.06 -12.71
N TYR A 466 -2.70 -26.18 -11.75
CA TYR A 466 -2.26 -24.77 -11.83
C TYR A 466 -0.74 -24.65 -11.83
N GLU A 467 -0.01 -25.49 -11.10
CA GLU A 467 1.45 -25.49 -11.15
C GLU A 467 1.97 -25.70 -12.58
N LYS A 468 1.44 -26.68 -13.32
CA LYS A 468 1.80 -26.90 -14.71
C LYS A 468 1.50 -25.69 -15.59
N ARG A 469 0.35 -25.06 -15.39
CA ARG A 469 -0.05 -23.87 -16.15
C ARG A 469 0.83 -22.66 -15.84
N TYR A 470 1.20 -22.47 -14.58
CA TYR A 470 2.08 -21.39 -14.16
C TYR A 470 3.47 -21.49 -14.81
N GLN A 471 4.00 -22.72 -15.00
CA GLN A 471 5.28 -22.91 -15.70
C GLN A 471 5.24 -22.44 -17.17
N TYR A 472 4.07 -22.42 -17.82
CA TYR A 472 3.89 -21.82 -19.13
C TYR A 472 3.65 -20.31 -19.03
N PHE A 473 2.80 -19.86 -18.11
CA PHE A 473 2.47 -18.44 -17.93
C PHE A 473 3.72 -17.57 -17.76
N LYS A 474 4.63 -17.96 -16.90
CA LYS A 474 5.86 -17.18 -16.63
C LYS A 474 6.80 -17.05 -17.85
N GLN A 475 6.60 -17.81 -18.91
CA GLN A 475 7.39 -17.70 -20.14
C GLN A 475 6.78 -16.69 -21.13
N ILE A 476 5.50 -16.34 -21.00
CA ILE A 476 4.79 -15.52 -21.98
C ILE A 476 5.37 -14.11 -22.01
N TYR A 477 5.44 -13.43 -20.88
CA TYR A 477 5.96 -12.06 -20.83
C TYR A 477 7.42 -11.95 -21.33
N PRO A 478 8.38 -12.75 -20.87
CA PRO A 478 9.75 -12.67 -21.40
C PRO A 478 9.84 -12.87 -22.92
N THR A 479 8.98 -13.74 -23.47
CA THR A 479 8.92 -14.00 -24.93
C THR A 479 8.38 -12.78 -25.68
N LEU A 480 7.39 -12.06 -25.13
CA LEU A 480 6.73 -10.94 -25.80
C LEU A 480 7.35 -9.58 -25.50
N LYS A 481 8.23 -9.47 -24.49
CA LYS A 481 8.79 -8.21 -24.00
C LYS A 481 9.37 -7.33 -25.11
N GLY A 482 10.17 -7.91 -26.00
CA GLY A 482 10.77 -7.18 -27.12
C GLY A 482 9.73 -6.62 -28.10
N LEU A 483 8.65 -7.36 -28.33
CA LEU A 483 7.55 -6.91 -29.19
C LEU A 483 6.75 -5.78 -28.53
N PHE A 484 6.50 -5.84 -27.23
CA PHE A 484 5.82 -4.77 -26.51
C PHE A 484 6.55 -3.42 -26.61
N ALA A 485 7.89 -3.41 -26.53
CA ALA A 485 8.68 -2.21 -26.72
C ALA A 485 8.49 -1.63 -28.14
N GLN A 486 8.55 -2.47 -29.17
CA GLN A 486 8.37 -2.03 -30.56
C GLN A 486 6.96 -1.47 -30.84
N LEU A 487 5.91 -2.02 -30.21
CA LEU A 487 4.54 -1.52 -30.37
C LEU A 487 4.33 -0.10 -29.80
N GLN A 488 5.19 0.36 -28.90
CA GLN A 488 5.12 1.72 -28.36
C GLN A 488 5.81 2.76 -29.25
N GLU A 489 6.63 2.34 -30.21
CA GLU A 489 7.31 3.22 -31.17
C GLU A 489 6.41 3.60 -32.36
N GLN A 490 5.20 3.03 -32.48
CA GLN A 490 4.20 3.33 -33.51
C GLN A 490 3.30 4.52 -33.12
#